data_c9c8f087cb67fc26796485d8c35b4f66
#
_entry.id   c9c8f087cb67fc26796485d8c35b4f66
#
_cell.length_a   1.000
_cell.length_b   1.000
_cell.length_c   1.000
_cell.angle_alpha   90.00
_cell.angle_beta   90.00
_cell.angle_gamma   90.00
#
_symmetry.space_group_name_H-M   'P 1'
#
loop_
_entity.id
_entity.type
_entity.pdbx_description
1 polymer ?
#
loop_
_entity_poly.entity_id
_entity_poly.type
_entity_poly.pdbx_seq_one_letter_code
_entity_poly.pdbx_strand_id
1 'polypeptide(L)'
;RGILSDYETDELMFEVVLPSRTSLVRGKKSAMMNRLGNGLGTSMIACVDADYDYLMQGANPTSRTMLNSRYIIHTVAYAIENHQCYAPGLHNVCVMATLNDRKIFDFEAYLKAYSEIIYDLFVWSVWLHRTGRSG
;
A
#
# COMPACT_ATOMS: atom_id res chain seq x y z
N ARG A 1 -17.45 2.19 2.90
CA ARG A 1 -18.21 3.45 2.75
C ARG A 1 -17.78 4.48 3.80
N GLY A 2 -17.83 4.22 5.05
CA GLY A 2 -17.32 5.05 6.17
C GLY A 2 -16.94 6.50 5.83
N ILE A 3 -15.64 6.77 5.75
CA ILE A 3 -15.11 8.13 5.52
C ILE A 3 -15.60 8.78 4.21
N LEU A 4 -15.88 8.00 3.16
CA LEU A 4 -16.31 8.56 1.87
C LEU A 4 -17.75 9.08 1.91
N SER A 5 -18.60 8.54 2.79
CA SER A 5 -19.99 9.01 2.92
C SER A 5 -20.10 10.46 3.38
N ASP A 6 -19.10 10.96 4.09
CA ASP A 6 -19.07 12.34 4.57
C ASP A 6 -18.85 13.36 3.43
N TYR A 7 -18.44 12.87 2.25
CA TYR A 7 -18.18 13.66 1.04
C TYR A 7 -19.21 13.40 -0.06
N GLU A 8 -20.22 12.54 0.19
CA GLU A 8 -21.30 12.29 -0.77
C GLU A 8 -22.28 13.48 -0.76
N THR A 9 -22.78 13.83 -1.93
CA THR A 9 -23.81 14.83 -2.16
C THR A 9 -24.89 14.26 -3.07
N ASP A 10 -25.99 14.98 -3.32
CA ASP A 10 -27.05 14.55 -4.25
C ASP A 10 -26.49 14.35 -5.67
N GLU A 11 -25.40 15.01 -6.02
CA GLU A 11 -24.76 14.92 -7.35
C GLU A 11 -23.52 14.03 -7.37
N LEU A 12 -22.95 13.69 -6.21
CA LEU A 12 -21.71 12.93 -6.09
C LEU A 12 -21.90 11.73 -5.16
N MET A 13 -21.86 10.55 -5.72
CA MET A 13 -21.86 9.29 -4.98
C MET A 13 -20.58 8.51 -5.20
N PHE A 14 -20.08 7.83 -4.19
CA PHE A 14 -18.91 6.97 -4.27
C PHE A 14 -19.29 5.48 -4.29
N GLU A 15 -18.84 4.79 -5.31
CA GLU A 15 -18.89 3.33 -5.37
C GLU A 15 -17.50 2.75 -5.15
N VAL A 16 -17.33 1.92 -4.11
CA VAL A 16 -16.09 1.20 -3.86
C VAL A 16 -16.16 -0.16 -4.55
N VAL A 17 -15.41 -0.30 -5.63
CA VAL A 17 -15.30 -1.54 -6.39
C VAL A 17 -14.05 -2.30 -5.96
N LEU A 18 -14.25 -3.48 -5.36
CA LEU A 18 -13.14 -4.37 -4.99
C LEU A 18 -12.90 -5.38 -6.11
N PRO A 19 -11.65 -5.65 -6.48
CA PRO A 19 -11.35 -6.68 -7.44
C PRO A 19 -11.81 -8.06 -6.92
N SER A 20 -12.61 -8.77 -7.73
CA SER A 20 -13.11 -10.08 -7.34
C SER A 20 -11.97 -11.10 -7.19
N ARG A 21 -12.01 -11.91 -6.13
CA ARG A 21 -10.98 -12.94 -5.86
C ARG A 21 -10.90 -14.01 -6.95
N THR A 22 -11.96 -14.21 -7.72
CA THR A 22 -12.10 -15.28 -8.71
C THR A 22 -11.45 -14.97 -10.07
N SER A 23 -11.13 -13.70 -10.36
CA SER A 23 -10.60 -13.29 -11.67
C SER A 23 -9.12 -12.92 -11.67
N LEU A 24 -8.41 -13.05 -10.57
CA LEU A 24 -7.07 -12.50 -10.40
C LEU A 24 -6.08 -13.58 -9.97
N VAL A 25 -5.53 -14.29 -10.93
CA VAL A 25 -4.28 -15.05 -10.80
C VAL A 25 -3.13 -14.08 -10.50
N ARG A 26 -2.01 -14.55 -9.94
CA ARG A 26 -0.81 -13.78 -9.60
C ARG A 26 -0.58 -12.55 -10.49
N GLY A 27 -0.51 -11.38 -9.90
CA GLY A 27 -0.35 -10.11 -10.62
C GLY A 27 -1.59 -9.21 -10.59
N LYS A 28 -2.36 -9.24 -9.48
CA LYS A 28 -3.60 -8.43 -9.28
C LYS A 28 -3.45 -6.98 -9.72
N LYS A 29 -2.36 -6.33 -9.34
CA LYS A 29 -2.08 -4.92 -9.63
C LYS A 29 -1.92 -4.69 -11.14
N SER A 30 -1.11 -5.50 -11.82
CA SER A 30 -0.90 -5.41 -13.26
C SER A 30 -2.19 -5.69 -14.04
N ALA A 31 -2.97 -6.70 -13.62
CA ALA A 31 -4.25 -7.01 -14.25
C ALA A 31 -5.29 -5.90 -14.02
N MET A 32 -5.33 -5.33 -12.82
CA MET A 32 -6.16 -4.15 -12.52
C MET A 32 -5.75 -2.96 -13.36
N MET A 33 -4.46 -2.64 -13.42
CA MET A 33 -3.92 -1.52 -14.17
C MET A 33 -4.23 -1.66 -15.67
N ASN A 34 -4.12 -2.85 -16.23
CA ASN A 34 -4.42 -3.12 -17.64
C ASN A 34 -5.93 -3.07 -17.94
N ARG A 35 -6.77 -3.56 -17.03
CA ARG A 35 -8.24 -3.54 -17.22
C ARG A 35 -8.87 -2.18 -16.92
N LEU A 36 -8.40 -1.50 -15.89
CA LEU A 36 -8.94 -0.21 -15.46
C LEU A 36 -8.21 0.97 -16.09
N GLY A 37 -6.99 0.76 -16.60
CA GLY A 37 -6.16 1.86 -17.13
C GLY A 37 -6.84 2.72 -18.18
N ASN A 38 -7.70 2.13 -19.02
CA ASN A 38 -8.49 2.87 -20.01
C ASN A 38 -9.77 3.51 -19.43
N GLY A 39 -10.18 3.13 -18.22
CA GLY A 39 -11.34 3.67 -17.53
C GLY A 39 -11.01 4.68 -16.44
N LEU A 40 -9.72 4.82 -16.09
CA LEU A 40 -9.30 5.78 -15.06
C LEU A 40 -9.45 7.21 -15.58
N GLY A 41 -10.07 8.05 -14.77
CA GLY A 41 -10.38 9.42 -15.12
C GLY A 41 -11.04 10.15 -13.97
N THR A 42 -11.71 11.25 -14.28
CA THR A 42 -12.42 12.06 -13.28
C THR A 42 -13.53 11.32 -12.56
N SER A 43 -14.09 10.27 -13.19
CA SER A 43 -15.17 9.45 -12.60
C SER A 43 -14.68 8.13 -12.02
N MET A 44 -13.39 7.79 -12.17
CA MET A 44 -12.83 6.55 -11.64
C MET A 44 -11.37 6.74 -11.25
N ILE A 45 -11.05 6.49 -10.01
CA ILE A 45 -9.69 6.48 -9.50
C ILE A 45 -9.33 5.07 -8.99
N ALA A 46 -8.06 4.73 -9.02
CA ALA A 46 -7.55 3.50 -8.43
C ALA A 46 -6.73 3.80 -7.17
N CYS A 47 -7.01 3.06 -6.09
CA CYS A 47 -6.18 3.07 -4.88
C CYS A 47 -5.41 1.76 -4.80
N VAL A 48 -4.10 1.83 -4.71
CA VAL A 48 -3.21 0.66 -4.74
C VAL A 48 -2.12 0.76 -3.68
N ASP A 49 -1.58 -0.39 -3.30
CA ASP A 49 -0.35 -0.40 -2.49
C ASP A 49 0.84 0.04 -3.35
N ALA A 50 1.77 0.76 -2.74
CA ALA A 50 2.98 1.23 -3.42
C ALA A 50 3.86 0.06 -3.87
N ASP A 51 4.02 -0.93 -3.00
CA ASP A 51 4.90 -2.08 -3.23
C ASP A 51 6.29 -1.65 -3.72
N TYR A 52 6.98 -2.52 -4.44
CA TYR A 52 8.23 -2.18 -5.13
C TYR A 52 8.03 -1.20 -6.30
N ASP A 53 6.80 -1.08 -6.85
CA ASP A 53 6.56 -0.26 -8.02
C ASP A 53 6.90 1.22 -7.79
N TYR A 54 6.61 1.75 -6.59
CA TYR A 54 7.05 3.09 -6.22
C TYR A 54 8.58 3.19 -6.15
N LEU A 55 9.25 2.19 -5.54
CA LEU A 55 10.71 2.15 -5.38
C LEU A 55 11.46 1.97 -6.71
N MET A 56 10.79 1.38 -7.72
CA MET A 56 11.37 1.22 -9.06
C MET A 56 11.52 2.54 -9.80
N GLN A 57 10.84 3.61 -9.41
CA GLN A 57 10.96 4.95 -9.99
C GLN A 57 10.97 4.95 -11.52
N GLY A 58 9.97 4.27 -12.11
CA GLY A 58 9.79 4.19 -13.56
C GLY A 58 10.65 3.14 -14.28
N ALA A 59 11.40 2.30 -13.57
CA ALA A 59 12.24 1.28 -14.20
C ALA A 59 11.45 0.20 -14.95
N ASN A 60 10.20 -0.04 -14.58
CA ASN A 60 9.30 -0.95 -15.27
C ASN A 60 7.99 -0.26 -15.72
N PRO A 61 7.20 -0.88 -16.63
CA PRO A 61 5.97 -0.28 -17.15
C PRO A 61 4.93 0.02 -16.05
N THR A 62 4.74 -0.88 -15.08
CA THR A 62 3.78 -0.71 -13.98
C THR A 62 4.15 0.49 -13.12
N SER A 63 5.42 0.61 -12.76
CA SER A 63 5.96 1.76 -12.01
C SER A 63 5.73 3.08 -12.77
N ARG A 64 6.02 3.11 -14.07
CA ARG A 64 5.77 4.29 -14.91
C ARG A 64 4.30 4.69 -14.93
N THR A 65 3.41 3.74 -15.12
CA THR A 65 1.96 3.99 -15.13
C THR A 65 1.49 4.53 -13.79
N MET A 66 1.94 3.92 -12.69
CA MET A 66 1.57 4.33 -11.34
C MET A 66 2.04 5.76 -11.03
N LEU A 67 3.28 6.10 -11.39
CA LEU A 67 3.87 7.40 -11.08
C LEU A 67 3.33 8.53 -11.98
N ASN A 68 2.95 8.23 -13.21
CA ASN A 68 2.52 9.24 -14.18
C ASN A 68 1.01 9.48 -14.20
N SER A 69 0.21 8.56 -13.67
CA SER A 69 -1.24 8.72 -13.67
C SER A 69 -1.70 9.53 -12.46
N ARG A 70 -2.36 10.65 -12.72
CA ARG A 70 -3.02 11.47 -11.69
C ARG A 70 -4.25 10.80 -11.06
N TYR A 71 -4.72 9.71 -11.64
CA TYR A 71 -5.91 8.96 -11.21
C TYR A 71 -5.55 7.67 -10.45
N ILE A 72 -4.26 7.45 -10.18
CA ILE A 72 -3.78 6.36 -9.35
C ILE A 72 -3.22 6.94 -8.07
N ILE A 73 -3.85 6.61 -6.95
CA ILE A 73 -3.41 6.97 -5.61
C ILE A 73 -2.74 5.73 -5.01
N HIS A 74 -1.52 5.87 -4.56
CA HIS A 74 -0.81 4.78 -3.90
C HIS A 74 -0.53 5.10 -2.42
N THR A 75 -0.31 4.06 -1.62
CA THR A 75 0.11 4.23 -0.23
C THR A 75 1.46 4.95 -0.16
N VAL A 76 1.67 5.74 0.88
CA VAL A 76 2.96 6.42 1.15
C VAL A 76 4.02 5.39 1.60
N ALA A 77 3.59 4.38 2.35
CA ALA A 77 4.40 3.24 2.73
C ALA A 77 4.24 2.10 1.70
N TYR A 78 5.03 1.02 1.88
CA TYR A 78 5.02 -0.14 0.97
C TYR A 78 3.60 -0.71 0.76
N ALA A 79 2.86 -0.92 1.85
CA ALA A 79 1.49 -1.43 1.81
C ALA A 79 0.69 -0.91 3.01
N ILE A 80 -0.61 -1.18 3.02
CA ILE A 80 -1.51 -0.77 4.11
C ILE A 80 -1.08 -1.35 5.47
N GLU A 81 -0.47 -2.52 5.50
CA GLU A 81 0.03 -3.16 6.71
C GLU A 81 1.09 -2.30 7.42
N ASN A 82 1.87 -1.51 6.70
CA ASN A 82 2.83 -0.60 7.30
C ASN A 82 2.13 0.49 8.13
N HIS A 83 0.95 0.93 7.70
CA HIS A 83 0.15 1.88 8.47
C HIS A 83 -0.50 1.22 9.68
N GLN A 84 -0.92 -0.05 9.56
CA GLN A 84 -1.48 -0.83 10.66
C GLN A 84 -0.42 -1.13 11.73
N CYS A 85 0.84 -1.34 11.32
CA CYS A 85 1.98 -1.57 12.20
C CYS A 85 2.70 -0.27 12.62
N TYR A 86 2.01 0.87 12.60
CA TYR A 86 2.57 2.14 13.06
C TYR A 86 2.93 2.07 14.55
N ALA A 87 4.23 2.11 14.86
CA ALA A 87 4.76 1.81 16.19
C ALA A 87 4.09 2.59 17.34
N PRO A 88 3.87 3.93 17.24
CA PRO A 88 3.19 4.68 18.29
C PRO A 88 1.75 4.20 18.57
N GLY A 89 1.08 3.60 17.59
CA GLY A 89 -0.29 3.09 17.74
C GLY A 89 -0.37 1.67 18.31
N LEU A 90 0.71 0.87 18.22
CA LEU A 90 0.69 -0.54 18.60
C LEU A 90 0.44 -0.76 20.09
N HIS A 91 0.92 0.13 20.95
CA HIS A 91 0.62 0.05 22.38
C HIS A 91 -0.89 0.10 22.64
N ASN A 92 -1.61 1.00 22.01
CA ASN A 92 -3.06 1.11 22.17
C ASN A 92 -3.78 -0.15 21.70
N VAL A 93 -3.31 -0.78 20.61
CA VAL A 93 -3.85 -2.07 20.15
C VAL A 93 -3.64 -3.15 21.22
N CYS A 94 -2.47 -3.20 21.85
CA CYS A 94 -2.21 -4.13 22.94
C CYS A 94 -3.10 -3.86 24.17
N VAL A 95 -3.29 -2.59 24.55
CA VAL A 95 -4.19 -2.20 25.64
C VAL A 95 -5.61 -2.67 25.35
N MET A 96 -6.11 -2.46 24.15
CA MET A 96 -7.45 -2.90 23.76
C MET A 96 -7.59 -4.43 23.75
N ALA A 97 -6.57 -5.15 23.33
CA ALA A 97 -6.60 -6.61 23.26
C ALA A 97 -6.44 -7.30 24.62
N THR A 98 -5.67 -6.70 25.54
CA THR A 98 -5.31 -7.32 26.82
C THR A 98 -6.01 -6.69 28.03
N LEU A 99 -6.70 -5.57 27.84
CA LEU A 99 -7.28 -4.73 28.89
C LEU A 99 -6.25 -4.32 29.97
N ASN A 100 -5.00 -4.15 29.56
CA ASN A 100 -3.89 -3.81 30.42
C ASN A 100 -3.10 -2.64 29.81
N ASP A 101 -3.02 -1.53 30.53
CA ASP A 101 -2.35 -0.30 30.09
C ASP A 101 -0.85 -0.26 30.39
N ARG A 102 -0.28 -1.32 31.02
CA ARG A 102 1.15 -1.38 31.26
C ARG A 102 1.92 -1.43 29.94
N LYS A 103 2.94 -0.57 29.81
CA LYS A 103 3.90 -0.66 28.72
C LYS A 103 4.76 -1.92 28.91
N ILE A 104 4.36 -3.02 28.26
CA ILE A 104 5.03 -4.33 28.33
C ILE A 104 6.12 -4.48 27.28
N PHE A 105 6.08 -3.64 26.22
CA PHE A 105 7.01 -3.74 25.11
C PHE A 105 7.23 -2.37 24.47
N ASP A 106 8.47 -2.08 24.06
CA ASP A 106 8.82 -0.87 23.33
C ASP A 106 8.83 -1.13 21.82
N PHE A 107 7.66 -0.96 21.20
CA PHE A 107 7.48 -1.19 19.77
C PHE A 107 8.34 -0.26 18.91
N GLU A 108 8.53 0.99 19.33
CA GLU A 108 9.33 1.96 18.58
C GLU A 108 10.80 1.56 18.56
N ALA A 109 11.36 1.26 19.72
CA ALA A 109 12.76 0.80 19.83
C ALA A 109 12.97 -0.52 19.07
N TYR A 110 12.02 -1.45 19.17
CA TYR A 110 12.10 -2.73 18.48
C TYR A 110 12.06 -2.57 16.96
N LEU A 111 11.06 -1.85 16.42
CA LEU A 111 10.93 -1.68 14.98
C LEU A 111 12.08 -0.87 14.38
N LYS A 112 12.62 0.09 15.14
CA LYS A 112 13.83 0.81 14.73
C LYS A 112 15.02 -0.13 14.60
N ALA A 113 15.33 -0.89 15.65
CA ALA A 113 16.44 -1.85 15.65
C ALA A 113 16.27 -2.92 14.56
N TYR A 114 15.05 -3.44 14.40
CA TYR A 114 14.72 -4.39 13.33
C TYR A 114 14.98 -3.79 11.95
N SER A 115 14.54 -2.55 11.71
CA SER A 115 14.73 -1.86 10.43
C SER A 115 16.22 -1.65 10.11
N GLU A 116 17.03 -1.32 11.11
CA GLU A 116 18.49 -1.18 10.94
C GLU A 116 19.15 -2.50 10.54
N ILE A 117 18.73 -3.62 11.13
CA ILE A 117 19.27 -4.96 10.81
C ILE A 117 18.91 -5.39 9.38
N ILE A 118 17.68 -5.15 8.94
CA ILE A 118 17.23 -5.62 7.62
C ILE A 118 17.53 -4.64 6.49
N TYR A 119 18.02 -3.44 6.79
CA TYR A 119 18.18 -2.36 5.81
C TYR A 119 19.00 -2.78 4.60
N ASP A 120 20.16 -3.38 4.82
CA ASP A 120 21.05 -3.80 3.72
C ASP A 120 20.40 -4.88 2.85
N LEU A 121 19.71 -5.83 3.46
CA LEU A 121 18.96 -6.87 2.73
C LEU A 121 17.83 -6.26 1.90
N PHE A 122 17.15 -5.25 2.43
CA PHE A 122 16.12 -4.53 1.71
C PHE A 122 16.68 -3.78 0.50
N VAL A 123 17.78 -3.06 0.67
CA VAL A 123 18.47 -2.35 -0.42
C VAL A 123 18.93 -3.33 -1.51
N TRP A 124 19.47 -4.48 -1.14
CA TRP A 124 19.81 -5.56 -2.07
C TRP A 124 18.58 -6.07 -2.82
N SER A 125 17.47 -6.29 -2.14
CA SER A 125 16.22 -6.73 -2.75
C SER A 125 15.72 -5.71 -3.79
N VAL A 126 15.71 -4.42 -3.45
CA VAL A 126 15.33 -3.34 -4.37
C VAL A 126 16.25 -3.32 -5.60
N TRP A 127 17.55 -3.46 -5.40
CA TRP A 127 18.53 -3.48 -6.50
C TRP A 127 18.33 -4.68 -7.44
N LEU A 128 18.08 -5.88 -6.90
CA LEU A 128 17.80 -7.09 -7.69
C LEU A 128 16.52 -6.90 -8.52
N HIS A 129 15.46 -6.39 -7.92
CA HIS A 129 14.23 -6.09 -8.65
C HIS A 129 14.44 -5.07 -9.77
N ARG A 130 15.19 -4.01 -9.49
CA ARG A 130 15.45 -2.94 -10.45
C ARG A 130 16.31 -3.41 -11.64
N THR A 131 17.21 -4.33 -11.42
CA THR A 131 18.12 -4.87 -12.48
C THR A 131 17.53 -6.06 -13.22
N GLY A 132 16.31 -6.52 -12.85
CA GLY A 132 15.67 -7.70 -13.44
C GLY A 132 16.36 -9.02 -13.08
N ARG A 133 17.16 -9.04 -12.02
CA ARG A 133 17.88 -10.24 -11.52
C ARG A 133 17.15 -10.97 -10.39
N SER A 134 15.94 -10.51 -10.03
CA SER A 134 15.06 -11.25 -9.13
C SER A 134 14.50 -12.45 -9.89
N GLY A 135 15.03 -13.65 -9.62
CA GLY A 135 14.52 -14.93 -10.11
C GLY A 135 13.18 -15.30 -9.50
#